data_a1692788a7e7b56bfd405cf1435d8bc1
#
_entry.id   a1692788a7e7b56bfd405cf1435d8bc1
#
_cell.length_a   1.000
_cell.length_b   1.000
_cell.length_c   1.000
_cell.angle_alpha   90.00
_cell.angle_beta   90.00
_cell.angle_gamma   90.00
#
_symmetry.space_group_name_H-M   'P 1'
#
loop_
_entity.id
_entity.type
_entity.pdbx_description
1 polymer ?
#
loop_
_entity_poly.entity_id
_entity_poly.type
_entity_poly.pdbx_seq_one_letter_code
_entity_poly.pdbx_strand_id
1 'polypeptide(L)'
;GEDLPSIGALRDMADPGLPPAGFDLVWSEGALYNIGIAHALRVCHGLLRSGGYLAFTDAVWRKANPPPEVKESFDVDYPAMGAVPDILAIIAGSGFSLLGHFTLPDEAWWEDFYTPMERRIEHLRAAYAAEPEALAVLDQLAQEPDMHRRYSDYYAYEFFVARREE
;
A
#
# COMPACT_ATOMS: atom_id res chain seq x y z
N GLY A 1 15.79 23.12 11.71
CA GLY A 1 14.35 22.88 11.70
C GLY A 1 13.94 22.42 13.09
N GLU A 2 12.90 23.01 13.65
CA GLU A 2 12.32 22.53 14.91
C GLU A 2 11.73 21.16 14.66
N ASP A 3 12.09 20.16 15.47
CA ASP A 3 11.46 18.85 15.45
C ASP A 3 9.99 19.01 15.87
N LEU A 4 9.09 18.82 14.93
CA LEU A 4 7.66 18.80 15.24
C LEU A 4 7.39 17.57 16.12
N PRO A 5 6.60 17.70 17.22
CA PRO A 5 6.29 16.58 18.07
C PRO A 5 5.49 15.53 17.30
N SER A 6 6.03 14.31 17.18
CA SER A 6 5.29 13.18 16.66
C SER A 6 4.52 12.51 17.79
N ILE A 7 3.21 12.28 17.60
CA ILE A 7 2.35 11.53 18.52
C ILE A 7 1.99 10.21 17.86
N GLY A 8 2.57 9.12 18.36
CA GLY A 8 2.15 7.77 17.98
C GLY A 8 0.88 7.39 18.74
N ALA A 9 -0.13 6.89 18.03
CA ALA A 9 -1.34 6.35 18.63
C ALA A 9 -1.81 5.10 17.86
N LEU A 10 -2.13 4.03 18.60
CA LEU A 10 -2.78 2.85 18.03
C LEU A 10 -4.28 3.12 17.90
N ARG A 11 -4.80 3.08 16.66
CA ARG A 11 -6.18 3.39 16.33
C ARG A 11 -6.73 2.43 15.29
N ASP A 12 -8.05 2.24 15.28
CA ASP A 12 -8.74 1.59 14.16
C ASP A 12 -8.72 2.52 12.96
N MET A 13 -8.26 2.03 11.82
CA MET A 13 -8.20 2.82 10.58
C MET A 13 -9.59 3.14 10.04
N ALA A 14 -10.58 2.27 10.27
CA ALA A 14 -11.96 2.48 9.82
C ALA A 14 -12.71 3.53 10.67
N ASP A 15 -12.32 3.68 11.95
CA ASP A 15 -12.85 4.70 12.88
C ASP A 15 -11.72 5.17 13.82
N PRO A 16 -10.85 6.09 13.37
CA PRO A 16 -9.70 6.50 14.15
C PRO A 16 -10.05 7.37 15.37
N GLY A 17 -11.29 7.81 15.51
CA GLY A 17 -11.73 8.65 16.63
C GLY A 17 -10.97 9.98 16.70
N LEU A 18 -10.55 10.52 15.55
CA LEU A 18 -9.82 11.78 15.44
C LEU A 18 -10.77 12.94 15.14
N PRO A 19 -10.41 14.19 15.48
CA PRO A 19 -11.24 15.35 15.19
C PRO A 19 -11.52 15.48 13.68
N PRO A 20 -12.78 15.68 13.26
CA PRO A 20 -13.11 15.93 11.86
C PRO A 20 -12.51 17.27 11.41
N ALA A 21 -12.14 17.33 10.13
CA ALA A 21 -11.55 18.51 9.50
C ALA A 21 -10.32 19.08 10.25
N GLY A 22 -9.59 18.21 10.95
CA GLY A 22 -8.46 18.57 11.81
C GLY A 22 -7.09 18.51 11.13
N PHE A 23 -7.00 18.00 9.90
CA PHE A 23 -5.72 17.73 9.27
C PHE A 23 -5.58 18.43 7.91
N ASP A 24 -4.36 18.91 7.64
CA ASP A 24 -3.98 19.47 6.35
C ASP A 24 -3.60 18.41 5.34
N LEU A 25 -3.07 17.29 5.81
CA LEU A 25 -2.59 16.15 5.02
C LEU A 25 -2.92 14.84 5.72
N VAL A 26 -3.42 13.89 4.96
CA VAL A 26 -3.43 12.48 5.30
C VAL A 26 -2.47 11.77 4.33
N TRP A 27 -1.55 10.98 4.88
CA TRP A 27 -0.56 10.21 4.13
C TRP A 27 -0.68 8.73 4.48
N SER A 28 -0.76 7.87 3.48
CA SER A 28 -0.88 6.43 3.67
C SER A 28 -0.14 5.67 2.58
N GLU A 29 0.68 4.71 2.94
CA GLU A 29 1.42 3.87 2.01
C GLU A 29 0.98 2.42 2.14
N GLY A 30 0.42 1.84 1.06
CA GLY A 30 0.05 0.44 0.96
C GLY A 30 -0.87 -0.07 2.07
N ALA A 31 -1.77 0.74 2.60
CA ALA A 31 -2.58 0.38 3.77
C ALA A 31 -4.09 0.57 3.61
N LEU A 32 -4.54 1.50 2.77
CA LEU A 32 -5.96 1.86 2.67
C LEU A 32 -6.84 0.72 2.17
N TYR A 33 -6.30 -0.18 1.38
CA TYR A 33 -7.02 -1.36 0.87
C TYR A 33 -7.56 -2.27 1.99
N ASN A 34 -6.92 -2.31 3.16
CA ASN A 34 -7.34 -3.15 4.30
C ASN A 34 -8.77 -2.87 4.79
N ILE A 35 -9.25 -1.64 4.59
CA ILE A 35 -10.65 -1.27 4.89
C ILE A 35 -11.46 -0.99 3.62
N GLY A 36 -10.87 -1.24 2.46
CA GLY A 36 -11.42 -0.95 1.14
C GLY A 36 -11.27 0.52 0.75
N ILE A 37 -10.69 0.79 -0.43
CA ILE A 37 -10.31 2.14 -0.87
C ILE A 37 -11.46 3.14 -0.79
N ALA A 38 -12.66 2.78 -1.27
CA ALA A 38 -13.80 3.69 -1.22
C ALA A 38 -14.23 4.08 0.22
N HIS A 39 -14.11 3.17 1.18
CA HIS A 39 -14.37 3.47 2.58
C HIS A 39 -13.25 4.31 3.17
N ALA A 40 -11.99 3.93 2.92
CA ALA A 40 -10.81 4.67 3.38
C ALA A 40 -10.83 6.13 2.92
N LEU A 41 -11.19 6.39 1.66
CA LEU A 41 -11.26 7.74 1.14
C LEU A 41 -12.35 8.58 1.86
N ARG A 42 -13.50 7.98 2.19
CA ARG A 42 -14.52 8.67 3.00
C ARG A 42 -14.01 9.02 4.41
N VAL A 43 -13.27 8.10 5.05
CA VAL A 43 -12.63 8.36 6.35
C VAL A 43 -11.63 9.51 6.23
N CYS A 44 -10.72 9.45 5.26
CA CYS A 44 -9.74 10.50 4.99
C CYS A 44 -10.40 11.84 4.69
N HIS A 45 -11.50 11.85 3.90
CA HIS A 45 -12.27 13.04 3.61
C HIS A 45 -12.82 13.69 4.89
N GLY A 46 -13.34 12.89 5.82
CA GLY A 46 -13.83 13.41 7.11
C GLY A 46 -12.74 14.01 8.00
N LEU A 47 -11.53 13.47 7.94
CA LEU A 47 -10.38 13.93 8.73
C LEU A 47 -9.75 15.22 8.18
N LEU A 48 -9.70 15.37 6.88
CA LEU A 48 -9.08 16.53 6.23
C LEU A 48 -9.95 17.77 6.36
N ARG A 49 -9.35 18.94 6.51
CA ARG A 49 -10.03 20.24 6.31
C ARG A 49 -10.37 20.43 4.84
N SER A 50 -11.29 21.34 4.54
CA SER A 50 -11.56 21.77 3.16
C SER A 50 -10.28 22.26 2.49
N GLY A 51 -10.01 21.77 1.27
CA GLY A 51 -8.78 22.04 0.54
C GLY A 51 -7.54 21.30 1.07
N GLY A 52 -7.67 20.42 2.07
CA GLY A 52 -6.59 19.54 2.55
C GLY A 52 -6.22 18.47 1.53
N TYR A 53 -5.11 17.80 1.74
CA TYR A 53 -4.52 16.88 0.78
C TYR A 53 -4.54 15.43 1.29
N LEU A 54 -4.80 14.51 0.37
CA LEU A 54 -4.62 13.07 0.56
C LEU A 54 -3.49 12.62 -0.36
N ALA A 55 -2.50 11.94 0.20
CA ALA A 55 -1.44 11.28 -0.53
C ALA A 55 -1.41 9.80 -0.13
N PHE A 56 -1.50 8.89 -1.09
CA PHE A 56 -1.48 7.45 -0.78
C PHE A 56 -0.92 6.62 -1.92
N THR A 57 -0.39 5.45 -1.56
CA THR A 57 -0.06 4.40 -2.53
C THR A 57 -1.05 3.27 -2.44
N ASP A 58 -1.32 2.64 -3.58
CA ASP A 58 -2.10 1.42 -3.66
C ASP A 58 -1.54 0.48 -4.73
N ALA A 59 -1.69 -0.83 -4.51
CA ALA A 59 -1.34 -1.82 -5.50
C ALA A 59 -2.38 -1.84 -6.61
N VAL A 60 -1.93 -1.86 -7.86
CA VAL A 60 -2.81 -1.82 -9.04
C VAL A 60 -2.36 -2.81 -10.10
N TRP A 61 -3.33 -3.34 -10.84
CA TRP A 61 -3.03 -4.11 -12.05
C TRP A 61 -2.60 -3.18 -13.18
N ARG A 62 -1.46 -3.51 -13.81
CA ARG A 62 -0.93 -2.82 -14.99
C ARG A 62 -1.41 -3.46 -16.31
N LYS A 63 -1.70 -4.75 -16.27
CA LYS A 63 -2.15 -5.54 -17.42
C LYS A 63 -3.44 -6.26 -17.09
N ALA A 64 -4.34 -6.33 -18.06
CA ALA A 64 -5.50 -7.20 -17.96
C ALA A 64 -5.08 -8.68 -17.97
N ASN A 65 -5.86 -9.51 -17.29
CA ASN A 65 -5.64 -10.96 -17.21
C ASN A 65 -4.24 -11.35 -16.71
N PRO A 66 -3.87 -10.97 -15.47
CA PRO A 66 -2.62 -11.42 -14.87
C PRO A 66 -2.60 -12.96 -14.79
N PRO A 67 -1.41 -13.59 -14.81
CA PRO A 67 -1.29 -15.02 -14.61
C PRO A 67 -1.98 -15.47 -13.32
N PRO A 68 -2.62 -16.69 -13.30
CA PRO A 68 -3.32 -17.18 -12.11
C PRO A 68 -2.48 -17.15 -10.85
N GLU A 69 -1.21 -17.54 -10.93
CA GLU A 69 -0.29 -17.57 -9.81
C GLU A 69 -0.15 -16.20 -9.11
N VAL A 70 0.04 -15.12 -9.86
CA VAL A 70 0.17 -13.78 -9.28
C VAL A 70 -1.19 -13.23 -8.85
N LYS A 71 -2.25 -13.55 -9.59
CA LYS A 71 -3.60 -13.14 -9.19
C LYS A 71 -4.01 -13.77 -7.86
N GLU A 72 -3.82 -15.07 -7.72
CA GLU A 72 -4.16 -15.81 -6.49
C GLU A 72 -3.36 -15.30 -5.28
N SER A 73 -2.08 -14.90 -5.46
CA SER A 73 -1.29 -14.35 -4.36
C SER A 73 -1.86 -13.02 -3.85
N PHE A 74 -2.32 -12.13 -4.73
CA PHE A 74 -2.97 -10.88 -4.32
C PHE A 74 -4.39 -11.10 -3.80
N ASP A 75 -5.14 -12.06 -4.34
CA ASP A 75 -6.52 -12.34 -3.91
C ASP A 75 -6.63 -12.80 -2.44
N VAL A 76 -5.53 -13.28 -1.84
CA VAL A 76 -5.48 -13.64 -0.41
C VAL A 76 -5.76 -12.44 0.48
N ASP A 77 -5.09 -11.31 0.21
CA ASP A 77 -5.14 -10.13 1.08
C ASP A 77 -5.88 -8.96 0.43
N TYR A 78 -5.90 -8.89 -0.91
CA TYR A 78 -6.51 -7.80 -1.66
C TYR A 78 -7.32 -8.28 -2.88
N PRO A 79 -8.41 -9.04 -2.70
CA PRO A 79 -9.21 -9.56 -3.81
C PRO A 79 -9.90 -8.47 -4.64
N ALA A 80 -10.05 -7.26 -4.09
CA ALA A 80 -10.64 -6.10 -4.77
C ALA A 80 -9.62 -5.23 -5.52
N MET A 81 -8.37 -5.68 -5.68
CA MET A 81 -7.33 -4.93 -6.39
C MET A 81 -7.78 -4.61 -7.81
N GLY A 82 -7.83 -3.32 -8.13
CA GLY A 82 -8.24 -2.79 -9.43
C GLY A 82 -7.07 -2.27 -10.26
N ALA A 83 -7.39 -1.63 -11.38
CA ALA A 83 -6.43 -0.86 -12.18
C ALA A 83 -6.50 0.64 -11.84
N VAL A 84 -5.54 1.42 -12.33
CA VAL A 84 -5.51 2.88 -12.11
C VAL A 84 -6.85 3.56 -12.41
N PRO A 85 -7.57 3.29 -13.53
CA PRO A 85 -8.86 3.91 -13.80
C PRO A 85 -9.92 3.66 -12.72
N ASP A 86 -9.89 2.49 -12.06
CA ASP A 86 -10.84 2.15 -11.01
C ASP A 86 -10.60 3.01 -9.76
N ILE A 87 -9.32 3.19 -9.38
CA ILE A 87 -8.94 4.06 -8.26
C ILE A 87 -9.28 5.53 -8.57
N LEU A 88 -9.02 6.00 -9.80
CA LEU A 88 -9.38 7.36 -10.22
C LEU A 88 -10.90 7.61 -10.12
N ALA A 89 -11.71 6.64 -10.50
CA ALA A 89 -13.16 6.72 -10.36
C ALA A 89 -13.60 6.81 -8.88
N ILE A 90 -12.95 6.04 -8.00
CA ILE A 90 -13.20 6.10 -6.55
C ILE A 90 -12.80 7.47 -5.98
N ILE A 91 -11.65 8.02 -6.35
CA ILE A 91 -11.20 9.35 -5.94
C ILE A 91 -12.25 10.40 -6.32
N ALA A 92 -12.65 10.44 -7.60
CA ALA A 92 -13.64 11.38 -8.09
C ALA A 92 -15.00 11.23 -7.38
N GLY A 93 -15.43 9.99 -7.10
CA GLY A 93 -16.68 9.70 -6.38
C GLY A 93 -16.65 9.95 -4.88
N SER A 94 -15.49 10.29 -4.30
CA SER A 94 -15.30 10.45 -2.86
C SER A 94 -15.09 11.91 -2.41
N GLY A 95 -15.37 12.90 -3.27
CA GLY A 95 -15.25 14.33 -2.95
C GLY A 95 -13.79 14.82 -2.98
N PHE A 96 -12.97 14.21 -3.83
CA PHE A 96 -11.59 14.62 -4.05
C PHE A 96 -11.36 15.00 -5.52
N SER A 97 -10.59 16.05 -5.73
CA SER A 97 -10.01 16.40 -7.03
C SER A 97 -8.61 15.79 -7.12
N LEU A 98 -8.37 14.95 -8.13
CA LEU A 98 -7.05 14.42 -8.41
C LEU A 98 -6.10 15.53 -8.83
N LEU A 99 -4.92 15.60 -8.22
CA LEU A 99 -3.83 16.50 -8.62
C LEU A 99 -2.82 15.82 -9.53
N GLY A 100 -2.58 14.53 -9.31
CA GLY A 100 -1.68 13.74 -10.12
C GLY A 100 -1.51 12.33 -9.53
N HIS A 101 -0.96 11.45 -10.35
CA HIS A 101 -0.54 10.12 -9.93
C HIS A 101 0.67 9.68 -10.75
N PHE A 102 1.42 8.74 -10.22
CA PHE A 102 2.55 8.12 -10.92
C PHE A 102 2.83 6.73 -10.37
N THR A 103 3.31 5.86 -11.23
CA THR A 103 3.78 4.53 -10.85
C THR A 103 5.12 4.64 -10.13
N LEU A 104 5.25 4.01 -8.97
CA LEU A 104 6.54 3.90 -8.29
C LEU A 104 7.51 3.07 -9.16
N PRO A 105 8.79 3.49 -9.24
CA PRO A 105 9.78 2.75 -9.99
C PRO A 105 10.05 1.38 -9.35
N ASP A 106 10.48 0.41 -10.15
CA ASP A 106 10.76 -0.95 -9.69
C ASP A 106 11.84 -0.98 -8.59
N GLU A 107 12.79 -0.06 -8.66
CA GLU A 107 13.85 0.13 -7.66
C GLU A 107 13.31 0.34 -6.25
N ALA A 108 12.14 0.98 -6.10
CA ALA A 108 11.50 1.20 -4.80
C ALA A 108 11.11 -0.11 -4.11
N TRP A 109 10.84 -1.18 -4.86
CA TRP A 109 10.59 -2.51 -4.31
C TRP A 109 11.89 -3.19 -3.85
N TRP A 110 12.99 -2.95 -4.57
CA TRP A 110 14.24 -3.66 -4.34
C TRP A 110 15.12 -3.00 -3.29
N GLU A 111 15.36 -1.70 -3.36
CA GLU A 111 16.36 -1.04 -2.54
C GLU A 111 16.04 -1.10 -1.05
N ASP A 112 14.81 -0.76 -0.68
CA ASP A 112 14.41 -0.60 0.72
C ASP A 112 13.59 -1.79 1.26
N PHE A 113 13.15 -2.72 0.40
CA PHE A 113 12.27 -3.82 0.82
C PHE A 113 12.83 -5.20 0.45
N TYR A 114 12.82 -5.61 -0.82
CA TYR A 114 13.16 -6.99 -1.17
C TYR A 114 14.64 -7.33 -0.97
N THR A 115 15.56 -6.44 -1.31
CA THR A 115 17.01 -6.71 -1.11
C THR A 115 17.37 -6.86 0.38
N PRO A 116 16.93 -5.99 1.30
CA PRO A 116 17.10 -6.21 2.74
C PRO A 116 16.40 -7.47 3.24
N MET A 117 15.20 -7.77 2.73
CA MET A 117 14.43 -8.97 3.11
C MET A 117 15.17 -10.25 2.74
N GLU A 118 15.69 -10.38 1.51
CA GLU A 118 16.45 -11.54 1.07
C GLU A 118 17.71 -11.76 1.91
N ARG A 119 18.47 -10.69 2.17
CA ARG A 119 19.64 -10.75 3.06
C ARG A 119 19.25 -11.22 4.47
N ARG A 120 18.11 -10.78 4.97
CA ARG A 120 17.62 -11.19 6.28
C ARG A 120 17.21 -12.66 6.30
N ILE A 121 16.51 -13.11 5.25
CA ILE A 121 16.13 -14.52 5.08
C ILE A 121 17.38 -15.42 5.06
N GLU A 122 18.40 -15.06 4.25
CA GLU A 122 19.65 -15.82 4.18
C GLU A 122 20.34 -15.93 5.54
N HIS A 123 20.44 -14.83 6.26
CA HIS A 123 21.01 -14.83 7.62
C HIS A 123 20.20 -15.71 8.58
N LEU A 124 18.87 -15.65 8.55
CA LEU A 124 18.01 -16.45 9.42
C LEU A 124 18.04 -17.94 9.06
N ARG A 125 18.17 -18.30 7.79
CA ARG A 125 18.36 -19.71 7.38
C ARG A 125 19.60 -20.34 8.04
N ALA A 126 20.69 -19.60 8.11
CA ALA A 126 21.88 -20.06 8.79
C ALA A 126 21.68 -20.22 10.31
N ALA A 127 20.97 -19.28 10.94
CA ALA A 127 20.70 -19.30 12.38
C ALA A 127 19.73 -20.42 12.78
N TYR A 128 18.72 -20.71 11.94
CA TYR A 128 17.67 -21.70 12.18
C TYR A 128 17.83 -22.99 11.37
N ALA A 129 19.06 -23.33 10.96
CA ALA A 129 19.34 -24.49 10.10
C ALA A 129 18.84 -25.84 10.65
N ALA A 130 18.69 -25.97 11.97
CA ALA A 130 18.19 -27.16 12.62
C ALA A 130 16.68 -27.15 12.92
N GLU A 131 15.96 -26.11 12.50
CA GLU A 131 14.53 -25.89 12.82
C GLU A 131 13.68 -25.95 11.55
N PRO A 132 13.11 -27.12 11.17
CA PRO A 132 12.38 -27.29 9.92
C PRO A 132 11.16 -26.35 9.78
N GLU A 133 10.46 -26.05 10.88
CA GLU A 133 9.30 -25.15 10.88
C GLU A 133 9.72 -23.71 10.55
N ALA A 134 10.83 -23.23 11.14
CA ALA A 134 11.37 -21.91 10.84
C ALA A 134 11.84 -21.83 9.38
N LEU A 135 12.51 -22.87 8.87
CA LEU A 135 12.93 -22.92 7.47
C LEU A 135 11.74 -22.89 6.51
N ALA A 136 10.64 -23.58 6.82
CA ALA A 136 9.43 -23.54 6.00
C ALA A 136 8.81 -22.13 5.93
N VAL A 137 8.80 -21.38 7.02
CA VAL A 137 8.37 -19.97 7.03
C VAL A 137 9.29 -19.10 6.16
N LEU A 138 10.61 -19.29 6.25
CA LEU A 138 11.58 -18.57 5.44
C LEU A 138 11.45 -18.90 3.94
N ASP A 139 11.12 -20.17 3.62
CA ASP A 139 10.83 -20.58 2.23
C ASP A 139 9.58 -19.88 1.69
N GLN A 140 8.54 -19.75 2.51
CA GLN A 140 7.33 -19.03 2.14
C GLN A 140 7.62 -17.54 1.92
N LEU A 141 8.33 -16.88 2.82
CA LEU A 141 8.69 -15.46 2.69
C LEU A 141 9.56 -15.20 1.45
N ALA A 142 10.44 -16.12 1.06
CA ALA A 142 11.27 -15.98 -0.13
C ALA A 142 10.47 -16.03 -1.44
N GLN A 143 9.22 -16.51 -1.43
CA GLN A 143 8.38 -16.58 -2.62
C GLN A 143 7.95 -15.18 -3.11
N GLU A 144 7.83 -14.21 -2.21
CA GLU A 144 7.35 -12.87 -2.55
C GLU A 144 8.32 -12.12 -3.48
N PRO A 145 9.63 -11.96 -3.16
CA PRO A 145 10.56 -11.34 -4.10
C PRO A 145 10.73 -12.14 -5.40
N ASP A 146 10.62 -13.47 -5.36
CA ASP A 146 10.65 -14.30 -6.57
C ASP A 146 9.41 -14.10 -7.45
N MET A 147 8.25 -13.92 -6.84
CA MET A 147 7.01 -13.55 -7.53
C MET A 147 7.17 -12.20 -8.24
N HIS A 148 7.71 -11.21 -7.53
CA HIS A 148 7.95 -9.88 -8.09
C HIS A 148 8.91 -9.93 -9.28
N ARG A 149 10.03 -10.65 -9.19
CA ARG A 149 10.96 -10.82 -10.34
C ARG A 149 10.30 -11.37 -11.59
N ARG A 150 9.35 -12.29 -11.41
CA ARG A 150 8.68 -12.95 -12.55
C ARG A 150 7.51 -12.14 -13.10
N TYR A 151 6.86 -11.34 -12.28
CA TYR A 151 5.54 -10.77 -12.60
C TYR A 151 5.41 -9.26 -12.37
N SER A 152 6.51 -8.53 -12.09
CA SER A 152 6.49 -7.07 -11.89
C SER A 152 5.86 -6.28 -13.05
N ASP A 153 5.83 -6.86 -14.25
CA ASP A 153 5.13 -6.31 -15.41
C ASP A 153 3.60 -6.25 -15.28
N TYR A 154 3.00 -7.05 -14.39
CA TYR A 154 1.55 -7.19 -14.27
C TYR A 154 0.93 -6.30 -13.20
N TYR A 155 1.70 -5.84 -12.23
CA TYR A 155 1.25 -4.98 -11.15
C TYR A 155 2.30 -3.94 -10.77
N ALA A 156 1.88 -2.94 -10.03
CA ALA A 156 2.77 -1.92 -9.49
C ALA A 156 2.14 -1.27 -8.26
N TYR A 157 2.91 -0.50 -7.51
CA TYR A 157 2.35 0.54 -6.66
C TYR A 157 2.19 1.83 -7.46
N GLU A 158 1.00 2.39 -7.39
CA GLU A 158 0.69 3.71 -7.92
C GLU A 158 0.54 4.70 -6.78
N PHE A 159 1.20 5.85 -6.88
CA PHE A 159 1.08 6.94 -5.92
C PHE A 159 0.06 7.94 -6.42
N PHE A 160 -0.91 8.28 -5.57
CA PHE A 160 -1.97 9.22 -5.87
C PHE A 160 -1.87 10.44 -4.96
N VAL A 161 -2.07 11.63 -5.52
CA VAL A 161 -2.21 12.88 -4.76
C VAL A 161 -3.53 13.52 -5.15
N ALA A 162 -4.37 13.76 -4.16
CA ALA A 162 -5.68 14.34 -4.34
C ALA A 162 -5.94 15.46 -3.33
N ARG A 163 -6.81 16.38 -3.65
CA ARG A 163 -7.22 17.50 -2.79
C ARG A 163 -8.69 17.34 -2.43
N ARG A 164 -9.02 17.47 -1.15
CA ARG A 164 -10.41 17.51 -0.69
C ARG A 164 -11.13 18.73 -1.30
N GLU A 165 -12.26 18.48 -1.95
CA GLU A 165 -13.16 19.53 -2.45
C GLU A 165 -13.86 20.26 -1.29
N GLU A 166 -14.44 21.43 -1.60
CA GLU A 166 -15.17 22.24 -0.62
C GLU A 166 -16.49 21.59 -0.20
#